data_4ec03151da9a1798cb92553702713148
#
_entry.id   4ec03151da9a1798cb92553702713148
#
_cell.length_a   1.000
_cell.length_b   1.000
_cell.length_c   1.000
_cell.angle_alpha   90.00
_cell.angle_beta   90.00
_cell.angle_gamma   90.00
#
_symmetry.space_group_name_H-M   'P 1'
#
loop_
_entity.id
_entity.type
_entity.pdbx_description
1 polymer ?
#
loop_
_entity_poly.entity_id
_entity_poly.type
_entity_poly.pdbx_seq_one_letter_code
_entity_poly.pdbx_strand_id
1 'polypeptide(L)'
;MAKKKILIQKIGKRKKAIARSFAESGSGNVIINNKPLEIFEPETLKLFIKEPIIIAGDIPKGLNINITVKGGGVFGQAAAARQVIAKTLVGYDKNLKEKFLSYDRTLLVADARRTEVHKPSCSKRGPRRHKQRSKR
;
A
#
# COMPACT_ATOMS: atom_id res chain seq x y z
N MET A 1 -8.55 17.72 29.94
CA MET A 1 -7.22 17.24 29.49
C MET A 1 -7.28 16.95 28.01
N ALA A 2 -6.49 17.61 27.18
CA ALA A 2 -6.44 17.35 25.75
C ALA A 2 -5.88 15.93 25.53
N LYS A 3 -6.66 15.03 24.91
CA LYS A 3 -6.19 13.71 24.51
C LYS A 3 -5.01 13.90 23.56
N LYS A 4 -3.86 13.32 23.90
CA LYS A 4 -2.64 13.37 23.10
C LYS A 4 -2.96 12.82 21.71
N LYS A 5 -2.98 13.69 20.69
CA LYS A 5 -3.31 13.32 19.32
C LYS A 5 -2.18 12.46 18.79
N ILE A 6 -2.42 11.16 18.63
CA ILE A 6 -1.43 10.25 18.05
C ILE A 6 -1.42 10.52 16.54
N LEU A 7 -0.29 10.98 16.03
CA LEU A 7 -0.11 11.20 14.60
C LEU A 7 0.90 10.20 14.07
N ILE A 8 0.45 9.29 13.22
CA ILE A 8 1.29 8.27 12.59
C ILE A 8 1.32 8.51 11.07
N GLN A 9 2.51 8.67 10.52
CA GLN A 9 2.72 8.78 9.08
C GLN A 9 3.48 7.56 8.57
N LYS A 10 2.98 6.92 7.51
CA LYS A 10 3.65 5.79 6.84
C LYS A 10 3.54 5.90 5.33
N ILE A 11 4.43 5.19 4.63
CA ILE A 11 4.49 5.16 3.17
C ILE A 11 4.46 3.71 2.69
N GLY A 12 3.56 3.43 1.75
CA GLY A 12 3.47 2.18 1.00
C GLY A 12 3.81 2.41 -0.47
N LYS A 13 4.47 1.45 -1.12
CA LYS A 13 4.87 1.55 -2.52
C LYS A 13 4.63 0.24 -3.26
N ARG A 14 4.05 0.32 -4.45
CA ARG A 14 3.93 -0.81 -5.36
C ARG A 14 4.15 -0.37 -6.81
N LYS A 15 5.19 -0.85 -7.46
CA LYS A 15 5.62 -0.39 -8.80
C LYS A 15 5.79 1.14 -8.84
N LYS A 16 4.95 1.85 -9.61
CA LYS A 16 4.93 3.32 -9.68
C LYS A 16 3.92 3.97 -8.71
N ALA A 17 3.06 3.18 -8.05
CA ALA A 17 2.09 3.68 -7.09
C ALA A 17 2.74 3.98 -5.74
N ILE A 18 2.42 5.13 -5.16
CA ILE A 18 2.87 5.58 -3.85
C ILE A 18 1.65 5.95 -3.03
N ALA A 19 1.50 5.32 -1.87
CA ALA A 19 0.48 5.63 -0.89
C ALA A 19 1.12 6.25 0.35
N ARG A 20 0.52 7.32 0.87
CA ARG A 20 0.91 7.98 2.12
C ARG A 20 -0.28 7.97 3.05
N SER A 21 -0.09 7.55 4.29
CA SER A 21 -1.12 7.59 5.32
C SER A 21 -0.81 8.60 6.39
N PHE A 22 -1.89 9.20 6.88
CA PHE A 22 -1.96 9.96 8.11
C PHE A 22 -3.00 9.27 9.00
N ALA A 23 -2.60 8.85 10.18
CA ALA A 23 -3.50 8.24 11.14
C ALA A 23 -3.56 9.06 12.42
N GLU A 24 -4.78 9.29 12.87
CA GLU A 24 -5.10 10.01 14.09
C GLU A 24 -6.00 9.13 14.96
N SER A 25 -6.04 9.39 16.27
CA SER A 25 -7.02 8.77 17.15
C SER A 25 -8.44 9.14 16.71
N GLY A 26 -9.31 8.15 16.56
CA GLY A 26 -10.64 8.39 16.01
C GLY A 26 -11.61 7.22 16.16
N SER A 27 -12.53 7.09 15.22
CA SER A 27 -13.67 6.17 15.22
C SER A 27 -13.54 4.96 14.27
N GLY A 28 -12.37 4.74 13.65
CA GLY A 28 -12.16 3.60 12.75
C GLY A 28 -12.39 3.90 11.27
N ASN A 29 -12.49 5.16 10.87
CA ASN A 29 -12.75 5.53 9.49
C ASN A 29 -11.48 5.42 8.64
N VAL A 30 -11.59 4.77 7.48
CA VAL A 30 -10.52 4.68 6.48
C VAL A 30 -10.96 5.39 5.20
N ILE A 31 -10.21 6.42 4.82
CA ILE A 31 -10.49 7.26 3.65
C ILE A 31 -9.32 7.16 2.67
N ILE A 32 -9.62 6.91 1.40
CA ILE A 32 -8.63 6.82 0.32
C ILE A 32 -8.97 7.86 -0.74
N ASN A 33 -8.05 8.81 -0.99
CA ASN A 33 -8.26 9.91 -1.95
C ASN A 33 -9.62 10.60 -1.76
N ASN A 34 -9.95 10.97 -0.51
CA ASN A 34 -11.20 11.62 -0.11
C ASN A 34 -12.48 10.78 -0.27
N LYS A 35 -12.36 9.48 -0.56
CA LYS A 35 -13.49 8.55 -0.63
C LYS A 35 -13.38 7.53 0.50
N PRO A 36 -14.46 7.27 1.25
CA PRO A 36 -14.44 6.23 2.27
C PRO A 36 -14.23 4.86 1.63
N LEU A 37 -13.50 3.99 2.32
CA LEU A 37 -13.19 2.63 1.83
C LEU A 37 -14.45 1.81 1.53
N GLU A 38 -15.56 2.12 2.17
CA GLU A 38 -16.83 1.40 1.99
C GLU A 38 -17.42 1.56 0.59
N ILE A 39 -17.18 2.73 -0.04
CA ILE A 39 -17.68 3.07 -1.38
C ILE A 39 -16.64 2.72 -2.47
N PHE A 40 -15.53 2.08 -2.11
CA PHE A 40 -14.46 1.81 -3.06
C PHE A 40 -14.86 0.71 -4.04
N GLU A 41 -14.73 0.98 -5.32
CA GLU A 41 -14.98 0.04 -6.42
C GLU A 41 -13.67 -0.27 -7.18
N PRO A 42 -13.47 -1.47 -7.73
CA PRO A 42 -14.32 -2.67 -7.62
C PRO A 42 -14.23 -3.37 -6.26
N GLU A 43 -15.24 -4.17 -5.93
CA GLU A 43 -15.35 -4.84 -4.63
C GLU A 43 -14.16 -5.77 -4.32
N THR A 44 -13.61 -6.42 -5.33
CA THR A 44 -12.42 -7.26 -5.20
C THR A 44 -11.22 -6.50 -4.64
N LEU A 45 -10.99 -5.26 -5.11
CA LEU A 45 -9.91 -4.42 -4.61
C LEU A 45 -10.23 -3.85 -3.22
N LYS A 46 -11.49 -3.57 -2.93
CA LYS A 46 -11.93 -3.18 -1.59
C LYS A 46 -11.63 -4.27 -0.57
N LEU A 47 -11.95 -5.53 -0.88
CA LEU A 47 -11.63 -6.67 -0.01
C LEU A 47 -10.12 -6.83 0.17
N PHE A 48 -9.34 -6.69 -0.91
CA PHE A 48 -7.88 -6.74 -0.86
C PHE A 48 -7.28 -5.65 0.04
N ILE A 49 -7.82 -4.44 0.00
CA ILE A 49 -7.38 -3.34 0.88
C ILE A 49 -7.81 -3.58 2.33
N LYS A 50 -8.96 -4.23 2.56
CA LYS A 50 -9.50 -4.53 3.90
C LYS A 50 -8.73 -5.62 4.64
N GLU A 51 -7.97 -6.49 3.96
CA GLU A 51 -7.25 -7.59 4.59
C GLU A 51 -6.47 -7.21 5.87
N PRO A 52 -5.58 -6.19 5.87
CA PRO A 52 -4.86 -5.83 7.08
C PRO A 52 -5.76 -5.33 8.21
N ILE A 53 -6.90 -4.74 7.88
CA ILE A 53 -7.90 -4.28 8.86
C ILE A 53 -8.55 -5.49 9.54
N ILE A 54 -8.92 -6.50 8.76
CA ILE A 54 -9.54 -7.74 9.27
C ILE A 54 -8.55 -8.51 10.16
N ILE A 55 -7.28 -8.62 9.75
CA ILE A 55 -6.23 -9.31 10.54
C ILE A 55 -5.96 -8.59 11.87
N ALA A 56 -6.05 -7.27 11.88
CA ALA A 56 -5.83 -6.45 13.08
C ALA A 56 -7.00 -6.50 14.08
N GLY A 57 -8.18 -6.95 13.67
CA GLY A 57 -9.37 -7.09 14.53
C GLY A 57 -9.93 -5.75 15.01
N ASP A 58 -9.94 -5.52 16.34
CA ASP A 58 -10.55 -4.32 16.93
C ASP A 58 -9.64 -3.08 16.96
N ILE A 59 -8.34 -3.26 16.76
CA ILE A 59 -7.35 -2.17 16.85
C ILE A 59 -7.65 -1.00 15.90
N PRO A 60 -8.06 -1.23 14.63
CA PRO A 60 -8.39 -0.16 13.70
C PRO A 60 -9.56 0.73 14.13
N LYS A 61 -10.47 0.22 14.97
CA LYS A 61 -11.65 1.00 15.45
C LYS A 61 -11.27 2.25 16.24
N GLY A 62 -10.06 2.33 16.77
CA GLY A 62 -9.56 3.50 17.50
C GLY A 62 -8.81 4.51 16.64
N LEU A 63 -8.68 4.29 15.30
CA LEU A 63 -7.86 5.10 14.42
C LEU A 63 -8.64 5.58 13.19
N ASN A 64 -8.54 6.87 12.89
CA ASN A 64 -8.94 7.40 11.59
C ASN A 64 -7.71 7.42 10.67
N ILE A 65 -7.79 6.76 9.51
CA ILE A 65 -6.67 6.61 8.58
C ILE A 65 -7.02 7.32 7.26
N ASN A 66 -6.35 8.42 6.99
CA ASN A 66 -6.44 9.13 5.72
C ASN A 66 -5.28 8.72 4.80
N ILE A 67 -5.59 8.25 3.60
CA ILE A 67 -4.61 7.74 2.65
C ILE A 67 -4.68 8.53 1.36
N THR A 68 -3.55 9.09 0.93
CA THR A 68 -3.40 9.70 -0.38
C THR A 68 -2.57 8.77 -1.26
N VAL A 69 -3.13 8.34 -2.38
CA VAL A 69 -2.48 7.44 -3.34
C VAL A 69 -2.31 8.14 -4.67
N LYS A 70 -1.09 8.07 -5.23
CA LYS A 70 -0.74 8.67 -6.53
C LYS A 70 0.13 7.72 -7.36
N GLY A 71 -0.03 7.80 -8.67
CA GLY A 71 0.79 7.08 -9.65
C GLY A 71 0.42 5.60 -9.84
N GLY A 72 0.95 5.00 -10.89
CA GLY A 72 0.68 3.60 -11.23
C GLY A 72 -0.74 3.32 -11.71
N GLY A 73 -1.10 2.05 -11.75
CA GLY A 73 -2.44 1.58 -12.10
C GLY A 73 -3.27 1.20 -10.88
N VAL A 74 -4.55 0.89 -11.10
CA VAL A 74 -5.55 0.63 -10.04
C VAL A 74 -5.09 -0.47 -9.06
N PHE A 75 -4.62 -1.61 -9.58
CA PHE A 75 -4.09 -2.71 -8.73
C PHE A 75 -2.83 -2.30 -7.95
N GLY A 76 -1.94 -1.52 -8.57
CA GLY A 76 -0.75 -1.00 -7.89
C GLY A 76 -1.11 -0.03 -6.77
N GLN A 77 -2.12 0.81 -6.99
CA GLN A 77 -2.64 1.73 -5.98
C GLN A 77 -3.29 0.98 -4.81
N ALA A 78 -4.11 -0.04 -5.10
CA ALA A 78 -4.71 -0.88 -4.06
C ALA A 78 -3.66 -1.62 -3.22
N ALA A 79 -2.63 -2.19 -3.87
CA ALA A 79 -1.53 -2.85 -3.17
C ALA A 79 -0.70 -1.87 -2.31
N ALA A 80 -0.45 -0.65 -2.79
CA ALA A 80 0.22 0.38 -2.01
C ALA A 80 -0.63 0.85 -0.81
N ALA A 81 -1.96 0.99 -1.00
CA ALA A 81 -2.90 1.31 0.08
C ALA A 81 -2.95 0.20 1.12
N ARG A 82 -3.07 -1.07 0.71
CA ARG A 82 -3.00 -2.26 1.59
C ARG A 82 -1.74 -2.23 2.45
N GLN A 83 -0.59 -2.01 1.84
CA GLN A 83 0.70 -1.97 2.54
C GLN A 83 0.78 -0.80 3.53
N VAL A 84 0.32 0.38 3.16
CA VAL A 84 0.40 1.54 4.05
C VAL A 84 -0.51 1.39 5.26
N ILE A 85 -1.70 0.78 5.10
CA ILE A 85 -2.60 0.47 6.23
C ILE A 85 -1.91 -0.47 7.21
N ALA A 86 -1.34 -1.59 6.74
CA ALA A 86 -0.61 -2.53 7.58
C ALA A 86 0.53 -1.87 8.35
N LYS A 87 1.35 -1.04 7.68
CA LYS A 87 2.43 -0.29 8.33
C LYS A 87 1.94 0.71 9.37
N THR A 88 0.79 1.34 9.13
CA THR A 88 0.19 2.29 10.06
C THR A 88 -0.29 1.58 11.32
N LEU A 89 -0.96 0.44 11.17
CA LEU A 89 -1.41 -0.39 12.27
C LEU A 89 -0.26 -0.93 13.12
N VAL A 90 0.84 -1.38 12.50
CA VAL A 90 2.07 -1.77 13.22
C VAL A 90 2.74 -0.58 13.91
N GLY A 91 2.61 0.63 13.34
CA GLY A 91 3.07 1.86 13.99
C GLY A 91 2.29 2.21 15.25
N TYR A 92 1.03 1.80 15.33
CA TYR A 92 0.17 1.98 16.49
C TYR A 92 0.37 0.85 17.53
N ASP A 93 0.32 -0.41 17.08
CA ASP A 93 0.56 -1.60 17.91
C ASP A 93 1.63 -2.50 17.27
N LYS A 94 2.79 -2.60 17.94
CA LYS A 94 3.93 -3.40 17.47
C LYS A 94 3.65 -4.91 17.45
N ASN A 95 2.72 -5.41 18.27
CA ASN A 95 2.37 -6.83 18.34
C ASN A 95 1.77 -7.35 17.03
N LEU A 96 1.17 -6.47 16.22
CA LEU A 96 0.64 -6.84 14.90
C LEU A 96 1.72 -7.21 13.88
N LYS A 97 2.97 -6.83 14.12
CA LYS A 97 4.08 -7.08 13.17
C LYS A 97 4.25 -8.57 12.87
N GLU A 98 4.27 -9.41 13.89
CA GLU A 98 4.44 -10.86 13.72
C GLU A 98 3.25 -11.49 12.99
N LYS A 99 2.02 -11.07 13.32
CA LYS A 99 0.80 -11.53 12.65
C LYS A 99 0.80 -11.20 11.15
N PHE A 100 1.20 -10.00 10.79
CA PHE A 100 1.29 -9.60 9.39
C PHE A 100 2.42 -10.32 8.64
N LEU A 101 3.58 -10.55 9.27
CA LEU A 101 4.68 -11.28 8.65
C LEU A 101 4.37 -12.76 8.43
N SER A 102 3.64 -13.38 9.35
CA SER A 102 3.22 -14.79 9.20
C SER A 102 2.15 -14.98 8.12
N TYR A 103 1.31 -13.97 7.91
CA TYR A 103 0.29 -14.00 6.86
C TYR A 103 0.86 -13.67 5.48
N ASP A 104 1.45 -12.50 5.33
CA ASP A 104 2.05 -12.05 4.08
C ASP A 104 3.14 -11.00 4.33
N ARG A 105 4.38 -11.34 3.98
CA ARG A 105 5.52 -10.42 4.10
C ARG A 105 5.33 -9.12 3.31
N THR A 106 4.58 -9.15 2.21
CA THR A 106 4.38 -7.97 1.35
C THR A 106 3.54 -6.87 2.01
N LEU A 107 2.83 -7.18 3.10
CA LEU A 107 2.12 -6.18 3.91
C LEU A 107 3.07 -5.16 4.53
N LEU A 108 4.25 -5.57 4.94
CA LEU A 108 5.22 -4.71 5.62
C LEU A 108 6.41 -4.33 4.74
N VAL A 109 6.85 -5.22 3.85
CA VAL A 109 8.01 -5.02 2.99
C VAL A 109 7.56 -4.66 1.57
N ALA A 110 8.09 -3.56 1.02
CA ALA A 110 7.77 -3.16 -0.34
C ALA A 110 8.34 -4.18 -1.35
N ASP A 111 7.53 -4.55 -2.35
CA ASP A 111 7.96 -5.42 -3.43
C ASP A 111 8.99 -4.69 -4.32
N ALA A 112 10.14 -5.31 -4.50
CA ALA A 112 11.24 -4.76 -5.27
C ALA A 112 11.04 -4.86 -6.79
N ARG A 113 10.06 -5.63 -7.27
CA ARG A 113 9.81 -5.81 -8.70
C ARG A 113 9.34 -4.51 -9.35
N ARG A 114 10.14 -3.98 -10.27
CA ARG A 114 9.85 -2.75 -11.01
C ARG A 114 10.18 -2.95 -12.49
N THR A 115 9.53 -2.16 -13.35
CA THR A 115 9.89 -2.07 -14.75
C THR A 115 11.27 -1.45 -14.86
N GLU A 116 12.18 -2.14 -15.52
CA GLU A 116 13.52 -1.62 -15.76
C GLU A 116 13.48 -0.49 -16.79
N VAL A 117 14.30 0.53 -16.59
CA VAL A 117 14.40 1.67 -17.49
C VAL A 117 14.93 1.26 -18.87
N HIS A 118 14.50 1.97 -19.91
CA HIS A 118 15.03 1.77 -21.25
C HIS A 118 16.51 2.16 -21.29
N LYS A 119 17.33 1.22 -21.80
CA LYS A 119 18.76 1.46 -22.01
C LYS A 119 19.03 1.55 -23.51
N PRO A 120 20.02 2.34 -23.94
CA PRO A 120 20.43 2.39 -25.35
C PRO A 120 20.72 0.99 -25.89
N SER A 121 20.41 0.76 -27.16
CA SER A 121 20.60 -0.52 -27.85
C SER A 121 19.76 -1.70 -27.36
N CYS A 122 18.83 -1.49 -26.44
CA CYS A 122 17.91 -2.51 -25.96
C CYS A 122 16.51 -2.32 -26.53
N SER A 123 15.69 -3.39 -26.51
CA SER A 123 14.30 -3.29 -26.94
C SER A 123 13.47 -2.48 -25.93
N LYS A 124 12.33 -1.93 -26.38
CA LYS A 124 11.39 -1.21 -25.51
C LYS A 124 10.83 -2.05 -24.35
N ARG A 125 11.02 -3.37 -24.37
CA ARG A 125 10.52 -4.29 -23.34
C ARG A 125 11.53 -4.60 -22.22
N GLY A 126 12.65 -3.89 -22.19
CA GLY A 126 13.66 -4.03 -21.17
C GLY A 126 15.01 -4.54 -21.67
N PRO A 127 16.04 -4.60 -20.80
CA PRO A 127 17.44 -4.83 -21.20
C PRO A 127 17.73 -6.26 -21.68
N ARG A 128 16.89 -7.22 -21.33
CA ARG A 128 17.05 -8.63 -21.75
C ARG A 128 16.64 -8.89 -23.20
N ARG A 129 15.98 -7.92 -23.85
CA ARG A 129 15.53 -8.03 -25.24
C ARG A 129 16.27 -7.00 -26.09
N HIS A 130 17.39 -7.44 -26.65
CA HIS A 130 18.14 -6.65 -27.60
C HIS A 130 17.45 -6.62 -28.97
N LYS A 131 17.64 -5.51 -29.71
CA LYS A 131 17.32 -5.48 -31.14
C LYS A 131 18.18 -6.51 -31.84
N GLN A 132 17.60 -7.22 -32.76
CA GLN A 132 18.37 -8.05 -33.67
C GLN A 132 19.30 -7.16 -34.53
N ARG A 133 20.59 -7.35 -34.41
CA ARG A 133 21.61 -6.50 -35.07
C ARG A 133 22.06 -7.05 -36.39
N SER A 134 21.88 -8.33 -36.66
CA SER A 134 22.21 -8.98 -37.95
C SER A 134 21.07 -9.90 -38.38
N LYS A 135 20.82 -9.94 -39.66
CA LYS A 135 20.01 -10.97 -40.32
C LYS A 135 20.94 -12.09 -40.70
N ARG A 136 20.62 -13.29 -40.30
CA ARG A 136 21.20 -14.52 -40.85
C ARG A 136 20.22 -15.13 -41.82
#